data_889564753a3996983e671190c33afaec
#
_entry.id   889564753a3996983e671190c33afaec
#
_cell.length_a   1.000
_cell.length_b   1.000
_cell.length_c   1.000
_cell.angle_alpha   90.00
_cell.angle_beta   90.00
_cell.angle_gamma   90.00
#
_symmetry.space_group_name_H-M   'P 1'
#
loop_
_entity.id
_entity.type
_entity.pdbx_description
1 polymer ?
#
loop_
_entity_poly.entity_id
_entity_poly.type
_entity_poly.pdbx_seq_one_letter_code
_entity_poly.pdbx_strand_id
1 'polypeptide(L)'
;DNLGHRFSEEKFRTMVNPFGVMYNPASILHTVERLAATDTLPFSKTEPGTAVFTLGTNHVYILKETGEIVDNCQKRPQRLFNEQLLNVSQCADYLIRAIRLIHKHYPQVNVLLTVSPIRYRKYGYHGSRLSKATLLLAVEEVIDTINRTQETDGVPTGCADYFPSYEIMDDELRDYRFYAPDMLHPSDQAVDYIWERLGEVYFTKATVEFLKAWKPLREALAHRPFHPESTEYKNFMEKTLKGIKKLKEQYPMME
;
A
#
# COMPACT_ATOMS: atom_id res chain seq x y z
N ASP A 1 1.09 -15.46 -2.78
CA ASP A 1 1.62 -14.67 -1.68
C ASP A 1 2.78 -15.39 -0.99
N ASN A 2 3.98 -14.88 -1.17
CA ASN A 2 5.20 -15.48 -0.59
C ASN A 2 5.33 -15.22 0.92
N LEU A 3 4.59 -14.25 1.46
CA LEU A 3 4.59 -13.95 2.90
C LEU A 3 3.85 -15.03 3.69
N GLY A 4 2.75 -15.56 3.17
CA GLY A 4 2.00 -16.64 3.80
C GLY A 4 2.82 -17.91 4.04
N HIS A 5 3.85 -18.16 3.21
CA HIS A 5 4.76 -19.29 3.41
C HIS A 5 5.85 -19.06 4.48
N ARG A 6 6.06 -17.80 4.89
CA ARG A 6 7.11 -17.42 5.86
C ARG A 6 6.61 -17.29 7.29
N PHE A 7 5.30 -17.19 7.49
CA PHE A 7 4.68 -17.00 8.78
C PHE A 7 3.71 -18.16 9.08
N SER A 8 3.55 -18.52 10.35
CA SER A 8 2.46 -19.38 10.76
C SER A 8 1.13 -18.67 10.43
N GLU A 9 0.09 -19.43 10.19
CA GLU A 9 -1.23 -18.88 9.84
C GLU A 9 -1.73 -17.87 10.88
N GLU A 10 -1.53 -18.13 12.16
CA GLU A 10 -1.87 -17.23 13.25
C GLU A 10 -1.06 -15.94 13.21
N LYS A 11 0.25 -16.02 13.02
CA LYS A 11 1.14 -14.86 12.91
C LYS A 11 0.83 -14.04 11.66
N PHE A 12 0.49 -14.70 10.57
CA PHE A 12 0.07 -14.03 9.34
C PHE A 12 -1.24 -13.24 9.53
N ARG A 13 -2.21 -13.82 10.22
CA ARG A 13 -3.48 -13.15 10.52
C ARG A 13 -3.34 -11.90 11.38
N THR A 14 -2.36 -11.87 12.27
CA THR A 14 -2.14 -10.73 13.18
C THR A 14 -1.28 -9.62 12.61
N MET A 15 -0.39 -9.93 11.66
CA MET A 15 0.63 -8.99 11.17
C MET A 15 0.39 -8.48 9.75
N VAL A 16 -0.26 -9.25 8.90
CA VAL A 16 -0.39 -9.00 7.46
C VAL A 16 -1.80 -9.30 7.02
N ASN A 17 -2.26 -8.65 5.95
CA ASN A 17 -3.49 -8.99 5.30
C ASN A 17 -3.52 -10.50 4.92
N PRO A 18 -4.39 -11.30 5.53
CA PRO A 18 -4.46 -12.74 5.31
C PRO A 18 -4.99 -13.11 3.92
N PHE A 19 -5.52 -12.15 3.17
CA PHE A 19 -6.15 -12.37 1.87
C PHE A 19 -5.15 -12.25 0.70
N GLY A 20 -3.90 -11.92 0.99
CA GLY A 20 -2.84 -11.77 0.01
C GLY A 20 -2.73 -10.35 -0.56
N VAL A 21 -2.02 -10.23 -1.66
CA VAL A 21 -1.73 -8.92 -2.25
C VAL A 21 -2.95 -8.42 -3.03
N MET A 22 -3.36 -7.20 -2.77
CA MET A 22 -4.41 -6.49 -3.47
C MET A 22 -3.81 -5.68 -4.62
N TYR A 23 -4.19 -6.00 -5.87
CA TYR A 23 -3.65 -5.31 -7.05
C TYR A 23 -4.67 -4.40 -7.73
N ASN A 24 -5.95 -4.64 -7.51
CA ASN A 24 -7.03 -4.02 -8.24
C ASN A 24 -8.10 -3.44 -7.28
N PRO A 25 -8.95 -2.54 -7.77
CA PRO A 25 -9.99 -1.90 -6.97
C PRO A 25 -10.96 -2.86 -6.28
N ALA A 26 -11.33 -3.97 -6.92
CA ALA A 26 -12.26 -4.95 -6.34
C ALA A 26 -11.66 -5.63 -5.10
N SER A 27 -10.38 -6.04 -5.16
CA SER A 27 -9.71 -6.66 -4.00
C SER A 27 -9.53 -5.70 -2.83
N ILE A 28 -9.40 -4.39 -3.09
CA ILE A 28 -9.40 -3.37 -2.04
C ILE A 28 -10.75 -3.35 -1.33
N LEU A 29 -11.86 -3.26 -2.08
CA LEU A 29 -13.20 -3.27 -1.48
C LEU A 29 -13.43 -4.54 -0.66
N HIS A 30 -13.16 -5.72 -1.22
CA HIS A 30 -13.34 -7.00 -0.51
C HIS A 30 -12.58 -7.05 0.81
N THR A 31 -11.36 -6.52 0.83
CA THR A 31 -10.55 -6.47 2.06
C THR A 31 -11.15 -5.52 3.07
N VAL A 32 -11.56 -4.31 2.65
CA VAL A 32 -12.20 -3.33 3.54
C VAL A 32 -13.52 -3.89 4.10
N GLU A 33 -14.35 -4.54 3.28
CA GLU A 33 -15.59 -5.18 3.72
C GLU A 33 -15.35 -6.26 4.78
N ARG A 34 -14.34 -7.13 4.60
CA ARG A 34 -14.00 -8.18 5.57
C ARG A 34 -13.48 -7.60 6.88
N LEU A 35 -12.60 -6.61 6.82
CA LEU A 35 -12.06 -5.95 8.02
C LEU A 35 -13.14 -5.16 8.76
N ALA A 36 -14.02 -4.48 8.05
CA ALA A 36 -15.16 -3.77 8.64
C ALA A 36 -16.16 -4.73 9.31
N ALA A 37 -16.43 -5.87 8.68
CA ALA A 37 -17.34 -6.89 9.24
C ALA A 37 -16.82 -7.51 10.56
N THR A 38 -15.52 -7.50 10.79
CA THR A 38 -14.88 -8.02 12.00
C THR A 38 -14.42 -6.93 12.98
N ASP A 39 -14.73 -5.65 12.69
CA ASP A 39 -14.26 -4.45 13.43
C ASP A 39 -12.72 -4.45 13.66
N THR A 40 -11.97 -4.89 12.66
CA THR A 40 -10.50 -5.00 12.70
C THR A 40 -9.78 -4.02 11.79
N LEU A 41 -10.47 -2.99 11.28
CA LEU A 41 -9.80 -1.90 10.58
C LEU A 41 -8.83 -1.18 11.53
N PRO A 42 -7.58 -0.93 11.13
CA PRO A 42 -6.52 -0.47 12.04
C PRO A 42 -6.54 1.04 12.25
N PHE A 43 -7.73 1.62 12.50
CA PHE A 43 -7.89 3.06 12.72
C PHE A 43 -8.48 3.37 14.09
N SER A 44 -8.12 4.53 14.62
CA SER A 44 -8.76 5.10 15.81
C SER A 44 -10.13 5.70 15.43
N LYS A 45 -11.12 5.55 16.31
CA LYS A 45 -12.44 6.19 16.15
C LYS A 45 -12.42 7.68 16.52
N THR A 46 -11.38 8.12 17.23
CA THR A 46 -11.26 9.47 17.80
C THR A 46 -10.13 10.30 17.22
N GLU A 47 -9.20 9.67 16.50
CA GLU A 47 -8.02 10.33 15.97
C GLU A 47 -7.98 10.24 14.45
N PRO A 48 -7.45 11.25 13.75
CA PRO A 48 -7.27 11.20 12.32
C PRO A 48 -6.27 10.10 11.94
N GLY A 49 -6.52 9.47 10.79
CA GLY A 49 -5.64 8.45 10.22
C GLY A 49 -5.53 8.62 8.72
N THR A 50 -4.67 7.83 8.10
CA THR A 50 -4.54 7.80 6.64
C THR A 50 -4.51 6.35 6.14
N ALA A 51 -5.43 6.02 5.23
CA ALA A 51 -5.39 4.80 4.45
C ALA A 51 -4.68 5.05 3.12
N VAL A 52 -3.70 4.24 2.76
CA VAL A 52 -3.00 4.35 1.47
C VAL A 52 -3.38 3.15 0.59
N PHE A 53 -3.98 3.41 -0.57
CA PHE A 53 -4.32 2.39 -1.55
C PHE A 53 -3.42 2.50 -2.79
N THR A 54 -2.61 1.47 -3.00
CA THR A 54 -1.71 1.38 -4.16
C THR A 54 -2.34 0.50 -5.24
N LEU A 55 -2.74 1.12 -6.34
CA LEU A 55 -3.42 0.45 -7.45
C LEU A 55 -2.41 -0.09 -8.47
N GLY A 56 -2.46 -1.40 -8.73
CA GLY A 56 -1.56 -2.05 -9.68
C GLY A 56 -2.15 -2.16 -11.08
N THR A 57 -3.36 -2.67 -11.20
CA THR A 57 -4.00 -3.02 -12.47
C THR A 57 -5.53 -2.95 -12.35
N ASN A 58 -6.21 -2.77 -13.50
CA ASN A 58 -7.65 -2.92 -13.63
C ASN A 58 -8.08 -4.36 -14.02
N HIS A 59 -7.14 -5.29 -14.15
CA HIS A 59 -7.44 -6.69 -14.42
C HIS A 59 -7.94 -7.38 -13.15
N VAL A 60 -9.02 -8.13 -13.27
CA VAL A 60 -9.58 -9.00 -12.24
C VAL A 60 -9.69 -10.43 -12.72
N TYR A 61 -9.68 -11.37 -11.79
CA TYR A 61 -9.85 -12.79 -12.06
C TYR A 61 -11.12 -13.29 -11.40
N ILE A 62 -12.01 -13.89 -12.19
CA ILE A 62 -13.29 -14.43 -11.75
C ILE A 62 -13.14 -15.94 -11.66
N LEU A 63 -13.36 -16.51 -10.49
CA LEU A 63 -13.37 -17.95 -10.30
C LEU A 63 -14.59 -18.55 -11.01
N LYS A 64 -14.37 -19.44 -11.97
CA LYS A 64 -15.45 -20.02 -12.80
C LYS A 64 -16.47 -20.80 -11.99
N GLU A 65 -16.05 -21.39 -10.88
CA GLU A 65 -16.90 -22.20 -10.01
C GLU A 65 -17.95 -21.35 -9.28
N THR A 66 -17.54 -20.17 -8.76
CA THR A 66 -18.42 -19.30 -7.95
C THR A 66 -18.94 -18.09 -8.71
N GLY A 67 -18.30 -17.70 -9.82
CA GLY A 67 -18.58 -16.45 -10.51
C GLY A 67 -18.07 -15.19 -9.78
N GLU A 68 -17.32 -15.35 -8.71
CA GLU A 68 -16.82 -14.25 -7.88
C GLU A 68 -15.43 -13.79 -8.31
N ILE A 69 -15.18 -12.48 -8.16
CA ILE A 69 -13.84 -11.91 -8.32
C ILE A 69 -12.99 -12.35 -7.14
N VAL A 70 -11.82 -12.94 -7.43
CA VAL A 70 -10.85 -13.33 -6.40
C VAL A 70 -9.76 -12.26 -6.26
N ASP A 71 -9.27 -12.08 -5.05
CA ASP A 71 -8.23 -11.09 -4.76
C ASP A 71 -6.88 -11.45 -5.40
N ASN A 72 -6.57 -12.75 -5.45
CA ASN A 72 -5.49 -13.30 -6.28
C ASN A 72 -5.74 -14.79 -6.57
N CYS A 73 -5.06 -15.30 -7.59
CA CYS A 73 -5.23 -16.70 -8.01
C CYS A 73 -4.47 -17.71 -7.13
N GLN A 74 -3.66 -17.29 -6.16
CA GLN A 74 -2.88 -18.13 -5.23
C GLN A 74 -2.08 -19.25 -5.94
N LYS A 75 -1.52 -18.94 -7.12
CA LYS A 75 -0.81 -19.88 -8.00
C LYS A 75 -1.65 -21.09 -8.49
N ARG A 76 -2.97 -21.06 -8.31
CA ARG A 76 -3.87 -22.07 -8.87
C ARG A 76 -3.85 -22.05 -10.41
N PRO A 77 -4.17 -23.15 -11.09
CA PRO A 77 -4.19 -23.22 -12.54
C PRO A 77 -5.06 -22.14 -13.18
N GLN A 78 -4.52 -21.40 -14.14
CA GLN A 78 -5.21 -20.28 -14.80
C GLN A 78 -6.54 -20.67 -15.45
N ARG A 79 -6.68 -21.92 -15.91
CA ARG A 79 -7.93 -22.45 -16.48
C ARG A 79 -9.15 -22.36 -15.56
N LEU A 80 -8.95 -22.21 -14.25
CA LEU A 80 -10.03 -22.08 -13.27
C LEU A 80 -10.65 -20.67 -13.25
N PHE A 81 -10.02 -19.71 -13.90
CA PHE A 81 -10.41 -18.31 -13.85
C PHE A 81 -10.76 -17.78 -15.22
N ASN A 82 -11.70 -16.84 -15.26
CA ASN A 82 -11.87 -15.91 -16.36
C ASN A 82 -11.15 -14.60 -15.99
N GLU A 83 -10.40 -14.04 -16.91
CA GLU A 83 -9.80 -12.72 -16.75
C GLU A 83 -10.73 -11.67 -17.37
N GLN A 84 -10.95 -10.57 -16.65
CA GLN A 84 -11.78 -9.45 -17.10
C GLN A 84 -11.05 -8.13 -16.82
N LEU A 85 -11.28 -7.15 -17.69
CA LEU A 85 -10.85 -5.77 -17.54
C LEU A 85 -11.99 -4.95 -16.95
N LEU A 86 -11.75 -4.31 -15.82
CA LEU A 86 -12.67 -3.30 -15.30
C LEU A 86 -12.54 -2.01 -16.12
N ASN A 87 -13.65 -1.38 -16.43
CA ASN A 87 -13.65 -0.04 -17.00
C ASN A 87 -13.46 1.04 -15.91
N VAL A 88 -13.37 2.31 -16.31
CA VAL A 88 -13.16 3.45 -15.40
C VAL A 88 -14.23 3.50 -14.30
N SER A 89 -15.51 3.51 -14.68
CA SER A 89 -16.62 3.62 -13.72
C SER A 89 -16.69 2.42 -12.76
N GLN A 90 -16.37 1.20 -13.23
CA GLN A 90 -16.30 0.03 -12.36
C GLN A 90 -15.15 0.14 -11.35
N CYS A 91 -13.97 0.61 -11.78
CA CYS A 91 -12.85 0.86 -10.88
C CYS A 91 -13.22 1.92 -9.83
N ALA A 92 -13.83 3.02 -10.26
CA ALA A 92 -14.26 4.11 -9.40
C ALA A 92 -15.32 3.62 -8.38
N ASP A 93 -16.33 2.87 -8.80
CA ASP A 93 -17.38 2.34 -7.91
C ASP A 93 -16.80 1.48 -6.79
N TYR A 94 -15.89 0.54 -7.10
CA TYR A 94 -15.23 -0.27 -6.07
C TYR A 94 -14.48 0.58 -5.05
N LEU A 95 -13.74 1.58 -5.49
CA LEU A 95 -12.96 2.46 -4.60
C LEU A 95 -13.86 3.38 -3.77
N ILE A 96 -14.88 3.99 -4.37
CA ILE A 96 -15.84 4.85 -3.68
C ILE A 96 -16.55 4.07 -2.57
N ARG A 97 -16.99 2.85 -2.86
CA ARG A 97 -17.63 1.98 -1.87
C ARG A 97 -16.67 1.62 -0.73
N ALA A 98 -15.41 1.31 -1.03
CA ALA A 98 -14.40 1.03 -0.02
C ALA A 98 -14.15 2.25 0.89
N ILE A 99 -14.01 3.44 0.30
CA ILE A 99 -13.77 4.69 1.04
C ILE A 99 -14.99 5.06 1.90
N ARG A 100 -16.19 5.00 1.33
CA ARG A 100 -17.42 5.26 2.10
C ARG A 100 -17.60 4.29 3.26
N LEU A 101 -17.21 3.03 3.11
CA LEU A 101 -17.25 2.06 4.19
C LEU A 101 -16.23 2.40 5.29
N ILE A 102 -15.04 2.85 4.95
CA ILE A 102 -14.06 3.36 5.92
C ILE A 102 -14.65 4.59 6.63
N HIS A 103 -15.13 5.58 5.91
CA HIS A 103 -15.69 6.81 6.49
C HIS A 103 -16.91 6.56 7.37
N LYS A 104 -17.73 5.56 7.06
CA LYS A 104 -18.86 5.15 7.92
C LYS A 104 -18.42 4.73 9.32
N HIS A 105 -17.28 4.05 9.45
CA HIS A 105 -16.74 3.56 10.73
C HIS A 105 -15.71 4.51 11.34
N TYR A 106 -14.97 5.23 10.51
CA TYR A 106 -13.83 6.09 10.86
C TYR A 106 -13.89 7.40 10.05
N PRO A 107 -14.77 8.33 10.41
CA PRO A 107 -15.03 9.53 9.61
C PRO A 107 -13.80 10.43 9.38
N GLN A 108 -12.81 10.39 10.29
CA GLN A 108 -11.62 11.25 10.23
C GLN A 108 -10.45 10.63 9.44
N VAL A 109 -10.64 9.47 8.79
CA VAL A 109 -9.58 8.83 8.02
C VAL A 109 -9.50 9.44 6.63
N ASN A 110 -8.35 10.01 6.29
CA ASN A 110 -8.03 10.42 4.92
C ASN A 110 -7.64 9.20 4.08
N VAL A 111 -7.92 9.25 2.79
CA VAL A 111 -7.53 8.18 1.86
C VAL A 111 -6.59 8.73 0.81
N LEU A 112 -5.39 8.19 0.75
CA LEU A 112 -4.40 8.51 -0.28
C LEU A 112 -4.38 7.40 -1.33
N LEU A 113 -4.74 7.75 -2.54
CA LEU A 113 -4.69 6.87 -3.70
C LEU A 113 -3.36 7.06 -4.44
N THR A 114 -2.81 5.98 -4.96
CA THR A 114 -1.65 6.04 -5.83
C THR A 114 -1.68 4.92 -6.85
N VAL A 115 -1.19 5.18 -8.05
CA VAL A 115 -1.03 4.15 -9.09
C VAL A 115 0.41 3.66 -9.09
N SER A 116 0.59 2.36 -8.86
CA SER A 116 1.91 1.74 -8.81
C SER A 116 2.65 1.86 -10.14
N PRO A 117 3.94 2.20 -10.15
CA PRO A 117 4.76 2.25 -11.36
C PRO A 117 5.15 0.87 -11.92
N ILE A 118 4.82 -0.22 -11.24
CA ILE A 118 5.13 -1.57 -11.71
C ILE A 118 4.56 -1.82 -13.11
N ARG A 119 5.35 -2.46 -13.99
CA ARG A 119 4.93 -2.86 -15.33
C ARG A 119 4.42 -4.30 -15.31
N TYR A 120 3.28 -4.53 -15.93
CA TYR A 120 2.71 -5.88 -16.06
C TYR A 120 3.10 -6.51 -17.40
N ARG A 121 4.20 -7.26 -17.41
CA ARG A 121 4.72 -7.93 -18.61
C ARG A 121 3.70 -8.83 -19.30
N LYS A 122 2.83 -9.46 -18.54
CA LYS A 122 1.77 -10.35 -19.05
C LYS A 122 0.86 -9.66 -20.05
N TYR A 123 0.60 -8.37 -19.90
CA TYR A 123 -0.32 -7.60 -20.76
C TYR A 123 0.40 -6.90 -21.93
N GLY A 124 1.71 -7.04 -22.01
CA GLY A 124 2.55 -6.23 -22.90
C GLY A 124 2.57 -4.76 -22.53
N TYR A 125 3.41 -3.98 -23.22
CA TYR A 125 3.56 -2.55 -22.89
C TYR A 125 2.27 -1.75 -23.12
N HIS A 126 1.58 -2.01 -24.22
CA HIS A 126 0.33 -1.33 -24.56
C HIS A 126 -0.77 -1.64 -23.55
N GLY A 127 -1.04 -2.92 -23.27
CA GLY A 127 -2.06 -3.33 -22.31
C GLY A 127 -1.76 -2.84 -20.90
N SER A 128 -0.49 -2.85 -20.47
CA SER A 128 -0.08 -2.26 -19.19
C SER A 128 -0.37 -0.77 -19.11
N ARG A 129 -0.10 0.00 -20.20
CA ARG A 129 -0.40 1.44 -20.27
C ARG A 129 -1.90 1.73 -20.25
N LEU A 130 -2.71 0.96 -20.99
CA LEU A 130 -4.17 1.10 -20.96
C LEU A 130 -4.73 0.83 -19.56
N SER A 131 -4.19 -0.20 -18.87
CA SER A 131 -4.55 -0.48 -17.48
C SER A 131 -4.25 0.69 -16.55
N LYS A 132 -3.06 1.31 -16.67
CA LYS A 132 -2.70 2.49 -15.88
C LYS A 132 -3.60 3.69 -16.19
N ALA A 133 -3.85 3.96 -17.46
CA ALA A 133 -4.74 5.05 -17.88
C ALA A 133 -6.16 4.88 -17.31
N THR A 134 -6.70 3.66 -17.32
CA THR A 134 -8.00 3.35 -16.70
C THR A 134 -8.00 3.65 -15.20
N LEU A 135 -6.93 3.27 -14.49
CA LEU A 135 -6.82 3.53 -13.04
C LEU A 135 -6.67 5.02 -12.73
N LEU A 136 -5.88 5.77 -13.52
CA LEU A 136 -5.71 7.22 -13.33
C LEU A 136 -7.04 7.96 -13.50
N LEU A 137 -7.79 7.66 -14.56
CA LEU A 137 -9.12 8.24 -14.77
C LEU A 137 -10.11 7.86 -13.66
N ALA A 138 -10.05 6.61 -13.18
CA ALA A 138 -10.90 6.17 -12.07
C ALA A 138 -10.56 6.89 -10.76
N VAL A 139 -9.28 7.12 -10.48
CA VAL A 139 -8.82 7.85 -9.29
C VAL A 139 -9.34 9.28 -9.29
N GLU A 140 -9.29 9.97 -10.42
CA GLU A 140 -9.83 11.32 -10.57
C GLU A 140 -11.33 11.36 -10.28
N GLU A 141 -12.11 10.42 -10.84
CA GLU A 141 -13.56 10.29 -10.57
C GLU A 141 -13.83 10.02 -9.07
N VAL A 142 -13.01 9.20 -8.41
CA VAL A 142 -13.11 8.90 -6.98
C VAL A 142 -12.89 10.15 -6.14
N ILE A 143 -11.80 10.88 -6.38
CA ILE A 143 -11.44 12.09 -5.63
C ILE A 143 -12.53 13.15 -5.75
N ASP A 144 -12.97 13.40 -6.97
CA ASP A 144 -14.07 14.30 -7.25
C ASP A 144 -15.33 13.91 -6.50
N THR A 145 -15.71 12.64 -6.54
CA THR A 145 -16.94 12.14 -5.92
C THR A 145 -16.87 12.22 -4.40
N ILE A 146 -15.79 11.79 -3.78
CA ILE A 146 -15.64 11.75 -2.33
C ILE A 146 -15.58 13.19 -1.78
N ASN A 147 -14.78 14.06 -2.37
CA ASN A 147 -14.57 15.41 -1.86
C ASN A 147 -15.82 16.31 -2.05
N ARG A 148 -16.55 16.16 -3.16
CA ARG A 148 -17.83 16.90 -3.36
C ARG A 148 -18.93 16.46 -2.38
N THR A 149 -18.96 15.18 -2.00
CA THR A 149 -19.97 14.69 -1.02
C THR A 149 -19.77 15.33 0.34
N GLN A 150 -18.53 15.66 0.74
CA GLN A 150 -18.25 16.36 1.99
C GLN A 150 -18.84 17.77 2.04
N GLU A 151 -18.83 18.47 0.92
CA GLU A 151 -19.36 19.84 0.81
C GLU A 151 -20.90 19.89 0.96
N THR A 152 -21.59 18.81 0.54
CA THR A 152 -23.05 18.77 0.50
C THR A 152 -23.69 18.24 1.79
N ASP A 153 -23.08 17.28 2.45
CA ASP A 153 -23.68 16.60 3.61
C ASP A 153 -23.34 17.23 4.97
N GLY A 154 -22.44 18.23 4.98
CA GLY A 154 -22.10 19.01 6.18
C GLY A 154 -21.45 18.22 7.31
N VAL A 155 -21.15 16.94 7.11
CA VAL A 155 -20.42 16.10 8.06
C VAL A 155 -18.95 16.09 7.67
N PRO A 156 -18.03 16.58 8.51
CA PRO A 156 -16.61 16.51 8.23
C PRO A 156 -16.18 15.05 8.16
N THR A 157 -15.88 14.58 6.95
CA THR A 157 -15.27 13.26 6.72
C THR A 157 -13.85 13.44 6.22
N GLY A 158 -13.03 12.40 6.30
CA GLY A 158 -11.70 12.40 5.70
C GLY A 158 -11.75 12.63 4.19
N CYS A 159 -10.75 13.28 3.62
CA CYS A 159 -10.66 13.54 2.19
C CYS A 159 -10.02 12.38 1.43
N ALA A 160 -10.23 12.34 0.13
CA ALA A 160 -9.46 11.53 -0.81
C ALA A 160 -8.46 12.41 -1.56
N ASP A 161 -7.24 11.92 -1.73
CA ASP A 161 -6.16 12.61 -2.43
C ASP A 161 -5.35 11.63 -3.28
N TYR A 162 -4.53 12.12 -4.18
CA TYR A 162 -3.70 11.32 -5.08
C TYR A 162 -2.21 11.64 -4.92
N PHE A 163 -1.40 10.60 -4.79
CA PHE A 163 0.06 10.70 -4.86
C PHE A 163 0.58 10.10 -6.17
N PRO A 164 1.29 10.87 -7.02
CA PRO A 164 1.62 10.50 -8.39
C PRO A 164 2.86 9.60 -8.50
N SER A 165 2.89 8.45 -7.82
CA SER A 165 4.06 7.56 -7.84
C SER A 165 4.34 6.98 -9.23
N TYR A 166 3.29 6.77 -10.04
CA TYR A 166 3.42 6.29 -11.41
C TYR A 166 4.08 7.35 -12.29
N GLU A 167 3.63 8.60 -12.21
CA GLU A 167 4.13 9.72 -12.99
C GLU A 167 5.56 10.08 -12.58
N ILE A 168 5.88 10.09 -11.29
CA ILE A 168 7.25 10.30 -10.80
C ILE A 168 8.20 9.29 -11.46
N MET A 169 7.82 8.01 -11.51
CA MET A 169 8.64 6.99 -12.12
C MET A 169 8.73 7.14 -13.64
N ASP A 170 7.63 7.50 -14.30
CA ASP A 170 7.52 7.51 -15.75
C ASP A 170 8.03 8.81 -16.39
N ASP A 171 7.83 9.94 -15.72
CA ASP A 171 8.20 11.26 -16.24
C ASP A 171 9.46 11.83 -15.60
N GLU A 172 9.61 11.75 -14.29
CA GLU A 172 10.73 12.37 -13.58
C GLU A 172 11.96 11.46 -13.60
N LEU A 173 11.80 10.17 -13.28
CA LEU A 173 12.93 9.23 -13.22
C LEU A 173 13.33 8.64 -14.58
N ARG A 174 12.46 8.45 -15.52
CA ARG A 174 12.57 8.13 -16.96
C ARG A 174 13.70 7.24 -17.47
N ASP A 175 14.61 6.75 -16.64
CA ASP A 175 15.81 6.02 -17.04
C ASP A 175 15.74 4.57 -16.53
N TYR A 176 16.30 3.63 -17.32
CA TYR A 176 16.29 2.21 -16.97
C TYR A 176 17.06 1.86 -15.68
N ARG A 177 18.00 2.68 -15.24
CA ARG A 177 18.68 2.51 -13.95
C ARG A 177 17.75 2.58 -12.74
N PHE A 178 16.58 3.19 -12.90
CA PHE A 178 15.55 3.27 -11.88
C PHE A 178 14.63 2.05 -11.86
N TYR A 179 14.83 1.09 -12.76
CA TYR A 179 14.19 -0.22 -12.73
C TYR A 179 15.10 -1.26 -12.11
N ALA A 180 14.51 -2.23 -11.42
CA ALA A 180 15.21 -3.44 -10.96
C ALA A 180 15.70 -4.28 -12.17
N PRO A 181 16.57 -5.28 -11.96
CA PRO A 181 17.09 -6.13 -13.06
C PRO A 181 16.02 -6.82 -13.90
N ASP A 182 14.82 -7.01 -13.37
CA ASP A 182 13.68 -7.59 -14.11
C ASP A 182 13.03 -6.61 -15.09
N MET A 183 13.39 -5.34 -15.05
CA MET A 183 12.86 -4.25 -15.87
C MET A 183 11.36 -3.98 -15.70
N LEU A 184 10.78 -4.46 -14.60
CA LEU A 184 9.36 -4.36 -14.27
C LEU A 184 9.12 -3.58 -12.98
N HIS A 185 9.88 -3.91 -11.94
CA HIS A 185 9.79 -3.26 -10.64
C HIS A 185 10.68 -2.01 -10.58
N PRO A 186 10.31 -0.98 -9.84
CA PRO A 186 11.23 0.09 -9.47
C PRO A 186 12.46 -0.47 -8.75
N SER A 187 13.63 0.14 -8.96
CA SER A 187 14.83 -0.14 -8.17
C SER A 187 14.70 0.43 -6.76
N ASP A 188 15.55 -0.02 -5.82
CA ASP A 188 15.59 0.53 -4.47
C ASP A 188 15.81 2.05 -4.48
N GLN A 189 16.68 2.54 -5.39
CA GLN A 189 16.91 3.98 -5.57
C GLN A 189 15.65 4.73 -5.98
N ALA A 190 14.83 4.15 -6.88
CA ALA A 190 13.56 4.76 -7.29
C ALA A 190 12.54 4.75 -6.15
N VAL A 191 12.49 3.65 -5.38
CA VAL A 191 11.61 3.54 -4.21
C VAL A 191 11.98 4.59 -3.17
N ASP A 192 13.27 4.74 -2.86
CA ASP A 192 13.74 5.76 -1.90
C ASP A 192 13.40 7.18 -2.38
N TYR A 193 13.58 7.48 -3.65
CA TYR A 193 13.24 8.78 -4.22
C TYR A 193 11.73 9.07 -4.12
N ILE A 194 10.88 8.12 -4.54
CA ILE A 194 9.42 8.26 -4.45
C ILE A 194 8.98 8.43 -2.99
N TRP A 195 9.62 7.70 -2.06
CA TRP A 195 9.37 7.83 -0.63
C TRP A 195 9.74 9.20 -0.08
N GLU A 196 10.85 9.77 -0.51
CA GLU A 196 11.23 11.14 -0.16
C GLU A 196 10.20 12.16 -0.64
N ARG A 197 9.75 12.05 -1.90
CA ARG A 197 8.68 12.92 -2.45
C ARG A 197 7.37 12.79 -1.67
N LEU A 198 6.98 11.56 -1.32
CA LEU A 198 5.82 11.33 -0.47
C LEU A 198 5.99 12.03 0.89
N GLY A 199 7.17 11.92 1.48
CA GLY A 199 7.47 12.51 2.77
C GLY A 199 7.44 14.05 2.77
N GLU A 200 7.86 14.68 1.68
CA GLU A 200 7.82 16.15 1.54
C GLU A 200 6.40 16.70 1.54
N VAL A 201 5.43 15.93 1.05
CA VAL A 201 4.03 16.37 0.93
C VAL A 201 3.17 15.95 2.12
N TYR A 202 3.34 14.70 2.60
CA TYR A 202 2.38 14.11 3.54
C TYR A 202 2.93 13.90 4.94
N PHE A 203 4.25 13.95 5.16
CA PHE A 203 4.78 13.68 6.50
C PHE A 203 4.82 14.94 7.34
N THR A 204 4.33 14.82 8.56
CA THR A 204 4.49 15.87 9.56
C THR A 204 5.96 16.03 9.95
N LYS A 205 6.31 17.19 10.49
CA LYS A 205 7.66 17.43 11.05
C LYS A 205 8.05 16.35 12.07
N ALA A 206 7.13 15.96 12.94
CA ALA A 206 7.36 14.90 13.93
C ALA A 206 7.64 13.55 13.27
N THR A 207 6.91 13.18 12.19
CA THR A 207 7.17 11.97 11.42
C THR A 207 8.56 11.99 10.78
N VAL A 208 8.95 13.12 10.19
CA VAL A 208 10.29 13.27 9.58
C VAL A 208 11.40 13.14 10.63
N GLU A 209 11.22 13.75 11.81
CA GLU A 209 12.17 13.64 12.94
C GLU A 209 12.28 12.19 13.45
N PHE A 210 11.13 11.51 13.58
CA PHE A 210 11.11 10.09 13.93
C PHE A 210 11.87 9.23 12.91
N LEU A 211 11.59 9.39 11.61
CA LEU A 211 12.24 8.62 10.55
C LEU A 211 13.74 8.85 10.50
N LYS A 212 14.20 10.09 10.72
CA LYS A 212 15.63 10.41 10.84
C LYS A 212 16.30 9.71 12.03
N ALA A 213 15.62 9.65 13.17
CA ALA A 213 16.13 8.97 14.35
C ALA A 213 16.07 7.43 14.21
N TRP A 214 15.06 6.91 13.52
CA TRP A 214 14.86 5.48 13.31
C TRP A 214 15.80 4.88 12.26
N LYS A 215 16.11 5.61 11.18
CA LYS A 215 16.93 5.11 10.07
C LYS A 215 18.23 4.42 10.50
N PRO A 216 19.12 5.05 11.31
CA PRO A 216 20.37 4.41 11.73
C PRO A 216 20.15 3.16 12.60
N LEU A 217 19.09 3.13 13.40
CA LEU A 217 18.75 1.97 14.23
C LEU A 217 18.25 0.80 13.38
N ARG A 218 17.42 1.07 12.36
CA ARG A 218 16.95 0.09 11.39
C ARG A 218 18.13 -0.50 10.60
N GLU A 219 19.05 0.32 10.14
CA GLU A 219 20.24 -0.12 9.41
C GLU A 219 21.14 -0.98 10.32
N ALA A 220 21.30 -0.60 11.57
CA ALA A 220 22.04 -1.38 12.55
C ALA A 220 21.41 -2.75 12.83
N LEU A 221 20.06 -2.84 12.90
CA LEU A 221 19.34 -4.10 13.06
C LEU A 221 19.46 -5.01 11.82
N ALA A 222 19.53 -4.42 10.63
CA ALA A 222 19.68 -5.15 9.37
C ALA A 222 21.13 -5.62 9.11
N HIS A 223 22.10 -5.10 9.88
CA HIS A 223 23.51 -5.44 9.71
C HIS A 223 23.77 -6.93 9.99
N ARG A 224 24.40 -7.60 9.04
CA ARG A 224 24.83 -9.01 9.17
C ARG A 224 26.33 -9.06 9.43
N PRO A 225 26.77 -9.37 10.66
CA PRO A 225 28.18 -9.41 10.99
C PRO A 225 28.87 -10.65 10.42
N PHE A 226 30.16 -10.54 10.10
CA PHE A 226 30.98 -11.71 9.78
C PHE A 226 31.24 -12.59 11.02
N HIS A 227 31.30 -11.98 12.22
CA HIS A 227 31.52 -12.67 13.49
C HIS A 227 30.43 -12.29 14.51
N PRO A 228 29.26 -13.01 14.50
CA PRO A 228 28.12 -12.68 15.38
C PRO A 228 28.44 -12.77 16.88
N GLU A 229 29.42 -13.61 17.25
CA GLU A 229 29.82 -13.85 18.65
C GLU A 229 30.89 -12.88 19.16
N SER A 230 31.39 -11.98 18.30
CA SER A 230 32.42 -11.02 18.72
C SER A 230 31.92 -10.05 19.77
N THR A 231 32.80 -9.62 20.66
CA THR A 231 32.50 -8.63 21.72
C THR A 231 32.09 -7.30 21.11
N GLU A 232 32.71 -6.92 20.01
CA GLU A 232 32.42 -5.70 19.26
C GLU A 232 30.98 -5.69 18.75
N TYR A 233 30.52 -6.81 18.17
CA TYR A 233 29.15 -6.92 17.69
C TYR A 233 28.14 -6.95 18.84
N LYS A 234 28.42 -7.63 19.93
CA LYS A 234 27.56 -7.62 21.13
C LYS A 234 27.40 -6.20 21.69
N ASN A 235 28.50 -5.46 21.80
CA ASN A 235 28.48 -4.06 22.24
C ASN A 235 27.72 -3.14 21.25
N PHE A 236 27.90 -3.34 19.95
CA PHE A 236 27.17 -2.62 18.91
C PHE A 236 25.66 -2.87 19.02
N MET A 237 25.23 -4.12 19.16
CA MET A 237 23.83 -4.46 19.32
C MET A 237 23.23 -3.95 20.63
N GLU A 238 23.98 -3.99 21.74
CA GLU A 238 23.54 -3.42 23.02
C GLU A 238 23.28 -1.92 22.89
N LYS A 239 24.18 -1.19 22.24
CA LYS A 239 24.00 0.25 21.96
C LYS A 239 22.78 0.50 21.08
N THR A 240 22.58 -0.32 20.05
CA THR A 240 21.42 -0.23 19.15
C THR A 240 20.11 -0.45 19.90
N LEU A 241 20.02 -1.49 20.74
CA LEU A 241 18.83 -1.79 21.55
C LEU A 241 18.54 -0.68 22.58
N LYS A 242 19.58 -0.08 23.21
CA LYS A 242 19.41 1.10 24.07
C LYS A 242 18.86 2.29 23.29
N GLY A 243 19.33 2.50 22.06
CA GLY A 243 18.79 3.54 21.17
C GLY A 243 17.31 3.33 20.83
N ILE A 244 16.92 2.10 20.51
CA ILE A 244 15.53 1.72 20.24
C ILE A 244 14.65 1.96 21.47
N LYS A 245 15.11 1.54 22.66
CA LYS A 245 14.38 1.78 23.91
C LYS A 245 14.13 3.27 24.15
N LYS A 246 15.15 4.11 23.99
CA LYS A 246 15.01 5.56 24.11
C LYS A 246 14.03 6.14 23.09
N LEU A 247 14.07 5.63 21.84
CA LEU A 247 13.15 6.08 20.79
C LEU A 247 11.70 5.69 21.12
N LYS A 248 11.47 4.48 21.65
CA LYS A 248 10.15 4.03 22.12
C LYS A 248 9.60 4.88 23.27
N GLU A 249 10.45 5.33 24.18
CA GLU A 249 10.05 6.25 25.26
C GLU A 249 9.59 7.61 24.70
N GLN A 250 10.25 8.09 23.65
CA GLN A 250 9.89 9.34 22.96
C GLN A 250 8.67 9.21 22.06
N TYR A 251 8.46 8.02 21.46
CA TYR A 251 7.36 7.71 20.54
C TYR A 251 6.62 6.43 21.00
N PRO A 252 5.68 6.54 21.97
CA PRO A 252 5.02 5.37 22.58
C PRO A 252 4.21 4.50 21.60
N MET A 253 3.84 5.04 20.43
CA MET A 253 3.13 4.29 19.38
C MET A 253 4.04 3.32 18.62
N MET A 254 5.33 3.29 18.90
CA MET A 254 6.29 2.38 18.29
C MET A 254 6.25 1.02 19.00
N GLU A 255 5.55 0.04 18.41
CA GLU A 255 5.50 -1.35 18.89
C GLU A 255 6.73 -2.18 18.49
#